data_56832cf45453a362aba8b13b5239267b
#
_entry.id   56832cf45453a362aba8b13b5239267b
#
_cell.length_a   1.000
_cell.length_b   1.000
_cell.length_c   1.000
_cell.angle_alpha   90.00
_cell.angle_beta   90.00
_cell.angle_gamma   90.00
#
_symmetry.space_group_name_H-M   'P 1'
#
loop_
_entity.id
_entity.type
_entity.pdbx_description
1 polymer ?
#
loop_
_entity_poly.entity_id
_entity_poly.type
_entity_poly.pdbx_seq_one_letter_code
_entity_poly.pdbx_strand_id
1 'polypeptide(L)'
;MSDLSRPAYDLLVDDAPLNDVIRETGIANLSSVPATVDLSSADIELISNEKRSFLLHDALRQTAMDSYNWDYILIDCPPSLNLLTVNAMIAAHSVLIPLQSEFFALEGVSQLMLTIREVRQTANPQLRIEGIVLTMYDKRNNLSQQVEQDARDNLGDLVFQTKIPRNVRVSEAPSYAMPVLQYDPQSQGAKAYLALAEELISKNQAVAA
;
A
#
# COMPACT_ATOMS: atom_id res chain seq x y z
N MET A 1 20.89 -23.80 6.54
CA MET A 1 20.88 -22.68 7.50
C MET A 1 20.14 -21.57 6.79
N SER A 2 18.92 -21.30 7.16
CA SER A 2 18.14 -20.20 6.60
C SER A 2 18.82 -18.90 7.03
N ASP A 3 19.30 -18.18 6.03
CA ASP A 3 19.83 -16.84 6.20
C ASP A 3 18.70 -15.99 6.82
N LEU A 4 18.89 -15.54 8.04
CA LEU A 4 17.96 -14.68 8.78
C LEU A 4 18.12 -13.24 8.26
N SER A 5 18.07 -13.04 6.95
CA SER A 5 18.06 -11.69 6.40
C SER A 5 16.77 -11.00 6.79
N ARG A 6 16.86 -9.73 7.14
CA ARG A 6 15.76 -8.84 7.51
C ARG A 6 15.55 -7.79 6.40
N PRO A 7 15.14 -8.20 5.18
CA PRO A 7 15.35 -7.40 3.97
C PRO A 7 14.88 -5.95 4.07
N ALA A 8 13.65 -5.70 4.55
CA ALA A 8 13.16 -4.32 4.69
C ALA A 8 13.87 -3.55 5.81
N TYR A 9 14.27 -4.23 6.90
CA TYR A 9 15.07 -3.64 7.97
C TYR A 9 16.48 -3.31 7.47
N ASP A 10 17.14 -4.28 6.83
CA ASP A 10 18.50 -4.13 6.31
C ASP A 10 18.57 -2.97 5.29
N LEU A 11 17.52 -2.82 4.46
CA LEU A 11 17.40 -1.71 3.51
C LEU A 11 17.31 -0.34 4.20
N LEU A 12 16.49 -0.22 5.26
CA LEU A 12 16.16 1.07 5.87
C LEU A 12 17.11 1.47 7.00
N VAL A 13 17.64 0.49 7.74
CA VAL A 13 18.45 0.74 8.93
C VAL A 13 19.94 0.52 8.65
N ASP A 14 20.27 -0.54 7.92
CA ASP A 14 21.66 -0.95 7.66
C ASP A 14 22.16 -0.46 6.29
N ASP A 15 21.36 0.34 5.56
CA ASP A 15 21.68 0.89 4.22
C ASP A 15 22.10 -0.18 3.20
N ALA A 16 21.50 -1.36 3.29
CA ALA A 16 21.79 -2.46 2.38
C ALA A 16 21.38 -2.10 0.95
N PRO A 17 22.18 -2.49 -0.06
CA PRO A 17 21.81 -2.28 -1.45
C PRO A 17 20.49 -2.96 -1.79
N LEU A 18 19.63 -2.30 -2.56
CA LEU A 18 18.29 -2.82 -2.93
C LEU A 18 18.39 -4.20 -3.60
N ASN A 19 19.41 -4.43 -4.44
CA ASN A 19 19.65 -5.71 -5.12
C ASN A 19 19.85 -6.88 -4.14
N ASP A 20 20.37 -6.61 -2.95
CA ASP A 20 20.67 -7.65 -1.95
C ASP A 20 19.43 -8.05 -1.14
N VAL A 21 18.42 -7.19 -1.13
CA VAL A 21 17.20 -7.37 -0.32
C VAL A 21 15.98 -7.79 -1.14
N ILE A 22 15.98 -7.58 -2.45
CA ILE A 22 14.91 -8.04 -3.35
C ILE A 22 14.90 -9.56 -3.40
N ARG A 23 13.71 -10.13 -3.35
CA ARG A 23 13.46 -11.57 -3.50
C ARG A 23 12.50 -11.81 -4.66
N GLU A 24 12.84 -12.77 -5.50
CA GLU A 24 11.89 -13.30 -6.47
C GLU A 24 10.77 -14.04 -5.76
N THR A 25 9.57 -13.90 -6.26
CA THR A 25 8.42 -14.66 -5.79
C THR A 25 8.12 -15.82 -6.76
N GLY A 26 7.28 -16.76 -6.37
CA GLY A 26 6.80 -17.80 -7.29
C GLY A 26 5.78 -17.29 -8.32
N ILE A 27 5.57 -15.97 -8.42
CA ILE A 27 4.59 -15.34 -9.30
C ILE A 27 5.34 -14.55 -10.37
N ALA A 28 5.02 -14.79 -11.62
CA ALA A 28 5.66 -14.10 -12.74
C ALA A 28 5.50 -12.57 -12.61
N ASN A 29 6.59 -11.84 -12.88
CA ASN A 29 6.65 -10.36 -12.82
C ASN A 29 6.38 -9.76 -11.43
N LEU A 30 6.51 -10.56 -10.36
CA LEU A 30 6.36 -10.07 -9.00
C LEU A 30 7.62 -10.38 -8.19
N SER A 31 8.29 -9.33 -7.74
CA SER A 31 9.36 -9.38 -6.75
C SER A 31 8.88 -8.76 -5.43
N SER A 32 9.54 -9.06 -4.32
CA SER A 32 9.21 -8.49 -3.03
C SER A 32 10.44 -8.15 -2.20
N VAL A 33 10.30 -7.18 -1.31
CA VAL A 33 11.22 -6.91 -0.20
C VAL A 33 10.41 -7.21 1.07
N PRO A 34 10.54 -8.42 1.64
CA PRO A 34 9.74 -8.80 2.79
C PRO A 34 10.20 -8.08 4.06
N ALA A 35 9.25 -7.78 4.93
CA ALA A 35 9.50 -7.26 6.27
C ALA A 35 9.45 -8.38 7.31
N THR A 36 10.22 -8.21 8.38
CA THR A 36 10.17 -9.04 9.59
C THR A 36 9.71 -8.19 10.77
N VAL A 37 9.47 -8.83 11.91
CA VAL A 37 9.08 -8.15 13.14
C VAL A 37 10.13 -7.13 13.62
N ASP A 38 11.39 -7.32 13.24
CA ASP A 38 12.49 -6.39 13.58
C ASP A 38 12.26 -4.99 13.00
N LEU A 39 11.56 -4.86 11.88
CA LEU A 39 11.26 -3.57 11.29
C LEU A 39 10.45 -2.66 12.23
N SER A 40 9.70 -3.24 13.17
CA SER A 40 8.96 -2.45 14.18
C SER A 40 9.87 -1.69 15.14
N SER A 41 11.13 -2.08 15.30
CA SER A 41 12.13 -1.38 16.13
C SER A 41 12.78 -0.19 15.41
N ALA A 42 12.66 -0.12 14.11
CA ALA A 42 13.28 0.94 13.30
C ALA A 42 12.90 2.35 13.76
N ASP A 43 11.66 2.55 14.23
CA ASP A 43 11.21 3.84 14.77
C ASP A 43 12.09 4.35 15.91
N ILE A 44 12.58 3.44 16.76
CA ILE A 44 13.42 3.77 17.93
C ILE A 44 14.87 3.93 17.49
N GLU A 45 15.37 3.03 16.67
CA GLU A 45 16.77 2.99 16.26
C GLU A 45 17.14 4.18 15.37
N LEU A 46 16.19 4.65 14.58
CA LEU A 46 16.39 5.77 13.66
C LEU A 46 16.15 7.16 14.29
N ILE A 47 15.85 7.26 15.58
CA ILE A 47 15.56 8.56 16.25
C ILE A 47 16.69 9.57 16.02
N SER A 48 17.95 9.14 16.09
CA SER A 48 19.14 10.00 15.93
C SER A 48 19.53 10.26 14.48
N ASN A 49 18.89 9.61 13.51
CA ASN A 49 19.19 9.79 12.10
C ASN A 49 18.44 11.02 11.55
N GLU A 50 19.18 12.05 11.15
CA GLU A 50 18.60 13.28 10.59
C GLU A 50 17.78 13.04 9.32
N LYS A 51 18.14 12.01 8.52
CA LYS A 51 17.45 11.63 7.28
C LYS A 51 16.41 10.54 7.48
N ARG A 52 16.06 10.19 8.71
CA ARG A 52 15.20 9.05 9.05
C ARG A 52 13.90 8.97 8.24
N SER A 53 13.35 10.07 7.79
CA SER A 53 12.11 10.12 7.02
C SER A 53 12.30 9.93 5.51
N PHE A 54 13.55 9.95 5.01
CA PHE A 54 13.87 9.88 3.59
C PHE A 54 14.57 8.57 3.17
N LEU A 55 14.74 7.63 4.08
CA LEU A 55 15.53 6.41 3.83
C LEU A 55 14.98 5.59 2.66
N LEU A 56 13.68 5.35 2.65
CA LEU A 56 13.04 4.63 1.53
C LEU A 56 13.08 5.44 0.23
N HIS A 57 12.88 6.75 0.33
CA HIS A 57 13.02 7.66 -0.83
C HIS A 57 14.40 7.55 -1.45
N ASP A 58 15.45 7.60 -0.64
CA ASP A 58 16.84 7.56 -1.11
C ASP A 58 17.17 6.15 -1.65
N ALA A 59 16.70 5.09 -0.98
CA ALA A 59 16.89 3.71 -1.43
C ALA A 59 16.25 3.46 -2.82
N LEU A 60 15.05 3.98 -3.07
CA LEU A 60 14.33 3.81 -4.35
C LEU A 60 14.84 4.72 -5.47
N ARG A 61 15.78 5.62 -5.21
CA ARG A 61 16.42 6.51 -6.22
C ARG A 61 17.89 6.20 -6.46
N GLN A 62 18.38 5.08 -5.96
CA GLN A 62 19.72 4.61 -6.29
C GLN A 62 19.82 4.26 -7.77
N THR A 63 20.99 4.45 -8.38
CA THR A 63 21.26 4.15 -9.79
C THR A 63 20.96 2.68 -10.16
N ALA A 64 21.06 1.77 -9.18
CA ALA A 64 20.69 0.37 -9.35
C ALA A 64 19.22 0.18 -9.77
N MET A 65 18.33 1.13 -9.43
CA MET A 65 16.91 1.10 -9.80
C MET A 65 16.68 1.24 -11.30
N ASP A 66 17.58 1.91 -12.03
CA ASP A 66 17.46 2.11 -13.48
C ASP A 66 17.56 0.79 -14.28
N SER A 67 18.09 -0.26 -13.65
CA SER A 67 18.17 -1.61 -14.25
C SER A 67 16.86 -2.41 -14.17
N TYR A 68 15.90 -1.96 -13.33
CA TYR A 68 14.61 -2.61 -13.16
C TYR A 68 13.53 -1.89 -13.97
N ASN A 69 12.78 -2.66 -14.75
CA ASN A 69 11.64 -2.15 -15.54
C ASN A 69 10.32 -2.48 -14.83
N TRP A 70 10.15 -2.00 -13.61
CA TRP A 70 8.89 -2.18 -12.88
C TRP A 70 7.85 -1.12 -13.32
N ASP A 71 6.66 -1.58 -13.63
CA ASP A 71 5.53 -0.69 -13.91
C ASP A 71 5.01 -0.04 -12.61
N TYR A 72 5.04 -0.80 -11.49
CA TYR A 72 4.53 -0.36 -10.18
C TYR A 72 5.42 -0.87 -9.05
N ILE A 73 5.58 -0.02 -8.03
CA ILE A 73 6.13 -0.38 -6.72
C ILE A 73 5.00 -0.14 -5.70
N LEU A 74 4.54 -1.22 -5.05
CA LEU A 74 3.52 -1.15 -4.02
C LEU A 74 4.17 -1.24 -2.64
N ILE A 75 3.91 -0.27 -1.78
CA ILE A 75 4.43 -0.21 -0.42
C ILE A 75 3.27 -0.50 0.53
N ASP A 76 3.27 -1.71 1.11
CA ASP A 76 2.30 -2.08 2.15
C ASP A 76 2.72 -1.44 3.48
N CYS A 77 1.81 -0.66 4.06
CA CYS A 77 2.08 0.14 5.25
C CYS A 77 1.29 -0.37 6.46
N PRO A 78 1.86 -0.29 7.68
CA PRO A 78 1.11 -0.56 8.89
C PRO A 78 -0.02 0.47 9.07
N PRO A 79 -1.08 0.14 9.85
CA PRO A 79 -2.20 1.05 10.07
C PRO A 79 -1.87 2.26 10.95
N SER A 80 -0.65 2.36 11.45
CA SER A 80 -0.16 3.48 12.26
C SER A 80 0.48 4.57 11.40
N LEU A 81 0.30 5.83 11.78
CA LEU A 81 0.94 6.98 11.14
C LEU A 81 2.31 7.26 11.80
N ASN A 82 3.20 6.26 11.76
CA ASN A 82 4.55 6.30 12.32
C ASN A 82 5.61 6.67 11.27
N LEU A 83 6.89 6.61 11.65
CA LEU A 83 8.01 6.91 10.77
C LEU A 83 8.04 6.06 9.51
N LEU A 84 7.67 4.78 9.57
CA LEU A 84 7.66 3.89 8.41
C LEU A 84 6.61 4.33 7.39
N THR A 85 5.41 4.69 7.84
CA THR A 85 4.34 5.21 6.98
C THR A 85 4.73 6.56 6.36
N VAL A 86 5.41 7.43 7.12
CA VAL A 86 5.94 8.69 6.59
C VAL A 86 7.02 8.46 5.54
N ASN A 87 7.94 7.50 5.75
CA ASN A 87 8.92 7.08 4.73
C ASN A 87 8.24 6.63 3.43
N ALA A 88 7.20 5.81 3.54
CA ALA A 88 6.44 5.34 2.38
C ALA A 88 5.80 6.51 1.63
N MET A 89 5.15 7.46 2.32
CA MET A 89 4.52 8.63 1.70
C MET A 89 5.54 9.57 1.04
N ILE A 90 6.72 9.75 1.64
CA ILE A 90 7.78 10.58 1.06
C ILE A 90 8.34 9.94 -0.20
N ALA A 91 8.47 8.62 -0.23
CA ALA A 91 9.00 7.87 -1.38
C ALA A 91 7.98 7.72 -2.52
N ALA A 92 6.69 7.72 -2.21
CA ALA A 92 5.62 7.38 -3.15
C ALA A 92 5.20 8.54 -4.06
N HIS A 93 4.63 8.21 -5.22
CA HIS A 93 3.94 9.17 -6.09
C HIS A 93 2.48 9.38 -5.65
N SER A 94 1.85 8.34 -5.12
CA SER A 94 0.44 8.38 -4.71
C SER A 94 0.13 7.43 -3.57
N VAL A 95 -1.00 7.69 -2.90
CA VAL A 95 -1.53 6.88 -1.79
C VAL A 95 -2.87 6.30 -2.20
N LEU A 96 -2.98 4.97 -2.24
CA LEU A 96 -4.23 4.24 -2.35
C LEU A 96 -4.73 3.92 -0.94
N ILE A 97 -5.97 4.29 -0.63
CA ILE A 97 -6.53 4.19 0.72
C ILE A 97 -7.61 3.10 0.76
N PRO A 98 -7.33 1.92 1.35
CA PRO A 98 -8.38 0.96 1.62
C PRO A 98 -9.23 1.42 2.80
N LEU A 99 -10.54 1.53 2.58
CA LEU A 99 -11.52 1.97 3.57
C LEU A 99 -12.47 0.81 3.89
N GLN A 100 -12.44 0.32 5.11
CA GLN A 100 -13.43 -0.67 5.53
C GLN A 100 -14.82 -0.02 5.65
N SER A 101 -15.86 -0.75 5.23
CA SER A 101 -17.24 -0.24 5.25
C SER A 101 -17.85 -0.33 6.66
N GLU A 102 -17.21 0.33 7.65
CA GLU A 102 -17.56 0.35 9.08
C GLU A 102 -17.69 1.78 9.59
N PHE A 103 -18.39 1.97 10.72
CA PHE A 103 -18.84 3.28 11.21
C PHE A 103 -17.71 4.31 11.43
N PHE A 104 -16.58 3.90 11.98
CA PHE A 104 -15.45 4.83 12.27
C PHE A 104 -14.46 4.99 11.12
N ALA A 105 -14.74 4.40 9.99
CA ALA A 105 -13.77 4.36 8.89
C ALA A 105 -13.47 5.76 8.32
N LEU A 106 -14.45 6.63 8.20
CA LEU A 106 -14.29 7.99 7.66
C LEU A 106 -13.50 8.92 8.60
N GLU A 107 -13.54 8.70 9.90
CA GLU A 107 -12.71 9.43 10.86
C GLU A 107 -11.21 9.15 10.63
N GLY A 108 -10.86 7.87 10.44
CA GLY A 108 -9.50 7.45 10.12
C GLY A 108 -8.99 8.05 8.81
N VAL A 109 -9.86 8.14 7.78
CA VAL A 109 -9.51 8.81 6.51
C VAL A 109 -9.22 10.29 6.73
N SER A 110 -10.00 10.97 7.54
CA SER A 110 -9.79 12.41 7.83
C SER A 110 -8.42 12.65 8.47
N GLN A 111 -8.02 11.83 9.43
CA GLN A 111 -6.71 11.91 10.05
C GLN A 111 -5.57 11.62 9.04
N LEU A 112 -5.73 10.62 8.20
CA LEU A 112 -4.78 10.30 7.14
C LEU A 112 -4.63 11.45 6.14
N MET A 113 -5.73 12.13 5.78
CA MET A 113 -5.70 13.30 4.89
C MET A 113 -4.89 14.47 5.46
N LEU A 114 -4.93 14.68 6.78
CA LEU A 114 -4.09 15.67 7.45
C LEU A 114 -2.61 15.32 7.34
N THR A 115 -2.24 14.07 7.58
CA THR A 115 -0.86 13.59 7.44
C THR A 115 -0.37 13.71 5.99
N ILE A 116 -1.18 13.32 5.00
CA ILE A 116 -0.83 13.49 3.58
C ILE A 116 -0.59 14.97 3.26
N ARG A 117 -1.42 15.88 3.76
CA ARG A 117 -1.24 17.32 3.58
C ARG A 117 0.08 17.80 4.17
N GLU A 118 0.42 17.35 5.38
CA GLU A 118 1.67 17.69 6.05
C GLU A 118 2.89 17.21 5.25
N VAL A 119 2.88 15.95 4.79
CA VAL A 119 3.94 15.39 3.94
C VAL A 119 4.09 16.18 2.64
N ARG A 120 2.97 16.57 2.01
CA ARG A 120 3.01 17.42 0.80
C ARG A 120 3.63 18.80 1.04
N GLN A 121 3.39 19.38 2.20
CA GLN A 121 3.92 20.71 2.53
C GLN A 121 5.39 20.69 2.92
N THR A 122 5.87 19.59 3.49
CA THR A 122 7.21 19.54 4.11
C THR A 122 8.23 18.73 3.32
N ALA A 123 7.83 17.64 2.65
CA ALA A 123 8.78 16.68 2.12
C ALA A 123 8.48 16.18 0.69
N ASN A 124 7.20 15.97 0.32
CA ASN A 124 6.83 15.45 -0.99
C ASN A 124 5.66 16.24 -1.62
N PRO A 125 5.91 17.40 -2.23
CA PRO A 125 4.87 18.22 -2.86
C PRO A 125 4.09 17.53 -3.98
N GLN A 126 4.66 16.50 -4.59
CA GLN A 126 4.06 15.75 -5.69
C GLN A 126 3.15 14.61 -5.23
N LEU A 127 3.12 14.29 -3.93
CA LEU A 127 2.29 13.22 -3.41
C LEU A 127 0.82 13.48 -3.71
N ARG A 128 0.17 12.56 -4.40
CA ARG A 128 -1.28 12.63 -4.69
C ARG A 128 -2.04 11.51 -3.98
N ILE A 129 -3.34 11.68 -3.88
CA ILE A 129 -4.22 10.60 -3.48
C ILE A 129 -4.65 9.88 -4.75
N GLU A 130 -4.31 8.60 -4.86
CA GLU A 130 -4.70 7.75 -5.97
C GLU A 130 -6.19 7.48 -5.98
N GLY A 131 -6.70 7.23 -4.79
CA GLY A 131 -8.12 7.03 -4.54
C GLY A 131 -8.38 6.22 -3.29
N ILE A 132 -9.66 6.01 -3.04
CA ILE A 132 -10.19 5.29 -1.87
C ILE A 132 -10.95 4.09 -2.37
N VAL A 133 -10.59 2.89 -1.92
CA VAL A 133 -11.28 1.65 -2.25
C VAL A 133 -12.05 1.12 -1.05
N LEU A 134 -13.35 0.92 -1.22
CA LEU A 134 -14.19 0.31 -0.19
C LEU A 134 -13.86 -1.19 -0.08
N THR A 135 -13.52 -1.63 1.12
CA THR A 135 -13.16 -3.02 1.40
C THR A 135 -14.14 -3.63 2.42
N MET A 136 -14.11 -4.96 2.55
CA MET A 136 -15.03 -5.71 3.41
C MET A 136 -16.51 -5.36 3.17
N TYR A 137 -16.82 -4.94 1.96
CA TYR A 137 -18.15 -4.46 1.59
C TYR A 137 -19.18 -5.60 1.57
N ASP A 138 -20.30 -5.39 2.26
CA ASP A 138 -21.47 -6.29 2.16
C ASP A 138 -22.70 -5.49 1.73
N LYS A 139 -23.15 -5.71 0.49
CA LYS A 139 -24.31 -5.04 -0.09
C LYS A 139 -25.63 -5.28 0.66
N ARG A 140 -25.69 -6.29 1.52
CA ARG A 140 -26.88 -6.62 2.34
C ARG A 140 -26.88 -5.84 3.66
N ASN A 141 -25.77 -5.20 4.01
CA ASN A 141 -25.61 -4.43 5.23
C ASN A 141 -25.90 -2.95 4.94
N ASN A 142 -26.92 -2.40 5.57
CA ASN A 142 -27.29 -1.00 5.42
C ASN A 142 -26.17 -0.05 5.85
N LEU A 143 -25.37 -0.42 6.86
CA LEU A 143 -24.23 0.38 7.29
C LEU A 143 -23.17 0.49 6.17
N SER A 144 -22.88 -0.61 5.47
CA SER A 144 -21.94 -0.59 4.33
C SER A 144 -22.44 0.34 3.22
N GLN A 145 -23.73 0.35 2.94
CA GLN A 145 -24.33 1.25 1.93
C GLN A 145 -24.27 2.72 2.39
N GLN A 146 -24.52 2.98 3.67
CA GLN A 146 -24.44 4.33 4.23
C GLN A 146 -23.00 4.85 4.19
N VAL A 147 -22.01 4.04 4.59
CA VAL A 147 -20.58 4.41 4.51
C VAL A 147 -20.15 4.68 3.05
N GLU A 148 -20.64 3.87 2.09
CA GLU A 148 -20.40 4.14 0.67
C GLU A 148 -20.97 5.48 0.24
N GLN A 149 -22.22 5.76 0.60
CA GLN A 149 -22.87 7.03 0.25
C GLN A 149 -22.13 8.21 0.86
N ASP A 150 -21.82 8.15 2.15
CA ASP A 150 -21.08 9.19 2.85
C ASP A 150 -19.69 9.42 2.26
N ALA A 151 -18.99 8.33 1.89
CA ALA A 151 -17.70 8.43 1.23
C ALA A 151 -17.81 9.13 -0.14
N ARG A 152 -18.81 8.75 -0.96
CA ARG A 152 -19.02 9.37 -2.27
C ARG A 152 -19.44 10.83 -2.18
N ASP A 153 -20.30 11.17 -1.22
CA ASP A 153 -20.78 12.54 -1.02
C ASP A 153 -19.66 13.49 -0.55
N ASN A 154 -18.74 12.99 0.29
CA ASN A 154 -17.65 13.80 0.84
C ASN A 154 -16.36 13.77 0.03
N LEU A 155 -16.06 12.67 -0.70
CA LEU A 155 -14.77 12.42 -1.34
C LEU A 155 -14.90 12.28 -2.87
N GLY A 156 -16.13 12.23 -3.39
CA GLY A 156 -16.42 12.30 -4.82
C GLY A 156 -15.66 11.28 -5.67
N ASP A 157 -14.99 11.77 -6.70
CA ASP A 157 -14.25 10.99 -7.69
C ASP A 157 -13.00 10.28 -7.14
N LEU A 158 -12.61 10.58 -5.89
CA LEU A 158 -11.55 9.83 -5.22
C LEU A 158 -11.99 8.41 -4.87
N VAL A 159 -13.30 8.15 -4.72
CA VAL A 159 -13.79 6.82 -4.38
C VAL A 159 -13.87 5.95 -5.64
N PHE A 160 -13.11 4.85 -5.66
CA PHE A 160 -13.16 3.86 -6.73
C PHE A 160 -14.58 3.33 -6.94
N GLN A 161 -14.94 2.99 -8.19
CA GLN A 161 -16.20 2.34 -8.50
C GLN A 161 -16.17 0.88 -8.01
N THR A 162 -15.01 0.25 -8.15
CA THR A 162 -14.76 -1.11 -7.67
C THR A 162 -14.75 -1.16 -6.15
N LYS A 163 -15.45 -2.16 -5.61
CA LYS A 163 -15.52 -2.46 -4.16
C LYS A 163 -15.02 -3.87 -3.92
N ILE A 164 -14.22 -4.07 -2.88
CA ILE A 164 -13.75 -5.39 -2.47
C ILE A 164 -14.75 -5.98 -1.48
N PRO A 165 -15.48 -7.04 -1.83
CA PRO A 165 -16.48 -7.62 -0.95
C PRO A 165 -15.84 -8.36 0.21
N ARG A 166 -16.56 -8.49 1.32
CA ARG A 166 -16.21 -9.47 2.35
C ARG A 166 -16.25 -10.87 1.71
N ASN A 167 -15.10 -11.55 1.70
CA ASN A 167 -14.97 -12.83 1.00
C ASN A 167 -14.03 -13.77 1.76
N VAL A 168 -14.53 -14.96 2.10
CA VAL A 168 -13.79 -15.98 2.86
C VAL A 168 -12.52 -16.41 2.12
N ARG A 169 -12.58 -16.54 0.78
CA ARG A 169 -11.42 -16.97 -0.03
C ARG A 169 -10.24 -16.00 0.05
N VAL A 170 -10.52 -14.70 0.16
CA VAL A 170 -9.47 -13.67 0.40
C VAL A 170 -8.82 -13.87 1.77
N SER A 171 -9.58 -14.25 2.79
CA SER A 171 -9.06 -14.50 4.13
C SER A 171 -8.32 -15.83 4.26
N GLU A 172 -8.70 -16.84 3.48
CA GLU A 172 -8.08 -18.17 3.49
C GLU A 172 -6.75 -18.20 2.72
N ALA A 173 -6.66 -17.53 1.59
CA ALA A 173 -5.52 -17.59 0.66
C ALA A 173 -4.14 -17.41 1.34
N PRO A 174 -3.95 -16.46 2.31
CA PRO A 174 -2.68 -16.30 3.02
C PRO A 174 -2.25 -17.55 3.81
N SER A 175 -3.22 -18.35 4.33
CA SER A 175 -2.90 -19.60 5.03
C SER A 175 -2.27 -20.66 4.12
N TYR A 176 -2.42 -20.51 2.81
CA TYR A 176 -1.82 -21.37 1.80
C TYR A 176 -0.60 -20.71 1.14
N ALA A 177 -0.15 -19.57 1.65
CA ALA A 177 0.92 -18.75 1.08
C ALA A 177 0.67 -18.43 -0.43
N MET A 178 -0.58 -18.19 -0.80
CA MET A 178 -1.01 -17.94 -2.16
C MET A 178 -1.82 -16.63 -2.23
N PRO A 179 -1.70 -15.83 -3.30
CA PRO A 179 -2.65 -14.75 -3.55
C PRO A 179 -4.02 -15.34 -3.93
N VAL A 180 -5.08 -14.63 -3.60
CA VAL A 180 -6.44 -15.08 -3.89
C VAL A 180 -6.68 -15.34 -5.38
N LEU A 181 -5.96 -14.65 -6.25
CA LEU A 181 -6.02 -14.81 -7.71
C LEU A 181 -5.54 -16.18 -8.18
N GLN A 182 -4.65 -16.84 -7.42
CA GLN A 182 -4.20 -18.20 -7.67
C GLN A 182 -4.98 -19.23 -6.84
N TYR A 183 -5.34 -18.85 -5.60
CA TYR A 183 -6.06 -19.72 -4.68
C TYR A 183 -7.48 -20.06 -5.16
N ASP A 184 -8.27 -19.04 -5.51
CA ASP A 184 -9.61 -19.20 -6.08
C ASP A 184 -9.91 -18.07 -7.08
N PRO A 185 -9.46 -18.21 -8.34
CA PRO A 185 -9.64 -17.18 -9.38
C PRO A 185 -11.10 -16.84 -9.67
N GLN A 186 -12.03 -17.77 -9.37
CA GLN A 186 -13.46 -17.57 -9.62
C GLN A 186 -14.19 -16.90 -8.47
N SER A 187 -13.55 -16.75 -7.32
CA SER A 187 -14.16 -16.08 -6.16
C SER A 187 -14.50 -14.61 -6.48
N GLN A 188 -15.52 -14.10 -5.80
CA GLN A 188 -15.92 -12.70 -5.93
C GLN A 188 -14.79 -11.74 -5.48
N GLY A 189 -13.98 -12.18 -4.49
CA GLY A 189 -12.82 -11.42 -4.05
C GLY A 189 -11.74 -11.31 -5.12
N ALA A 190 -11.36 -12.42 -5.76
CA ALA A 190 -10.38 -12.43 -6.85
C ALA A 190 -10.83 -11.54 -8.01
N LYS A 191 -12.07 -11.67 -8.46
CA LYS A 191 -12.64 -10.85 -9.54
C LYS A 191 -12.66 -9.35 -9.18
N ALA A 192 -12.96 -9.03 -7.92
CA ALA A 192 -12.97 -7.64 -7.47
C ALA A 192 -11.57 -7.03 -7.44
N TYR A 193 -10.54 -7.79 -7.03
CA TYR A 193 -9.15 -7.31 -7.08
C TYR A 193 -8.65 -7.11 -8.52
N LEU A 194 -9.04 -7.98 -9.47
CA LEU A 194 -8.74 -7.76 -10.88
C LEU A 194 -9.40 -6.49 -11.41
N ALA A 195 -10.69 -6.31 -11.13
CA ALA A 195 -11.41 -5.11 -11.54
C ALA A 195 -10.81 -3.84 -10.92
N LEU A 196 -10.34 -3.89 -9.66
CA LEU A 196 -9.63 -2.78 -9.03
C LEU A 196 -8.33 -2.46 -9.77
N ALA A 197 -7.56 -3.47 -10.14
CA ALA A 197 -6.31 -3.28 -10.88
C ALA A 197 -6.57 -2.64 -12.26
N GLU A 198 -7.60 -3.10 -12.98
CA GLU A 198 -8.01 -2.53 -14.27
C GLU A 198 -8.44 -1.07 -14.13
N GLU A 199 -9.24 -0.73 -13.10
CA GLU A 199 -9.68 0.64 -12.83
C GLU A 199 -8.49 1.54 -12.48
N LEU A 200 -7.55 1.07 -11.64
CA LEU A 200 -6.32 1.79 -11.27
C LEU A 200 -5.45 2.09 -12.50
N ILE A 201 -5.19 1.08 -13.32
CA ILE A 201 -4.37 1.22 -14.53
C ILE A 201 -5.02 2.21 -15.49
N SER A 202 -6.33 2.12 -15.72
CA SER A 202 -7.08 3.03 -16.60
C SER A 202 -7.01 4.48 -16.11
N LYS A 203 -7.14 4.72 -14.79
CA LYS A 203 -7.00 6.05 -14.18
C LYS A 203 -5.59 6.61 -14.42
N ASN A 204 -4.55 5.80 -14.22
CA ASN A 204 -3.17 6.26 -14.40
C ASN A 204 -2.83 6.56 -15.85
N GLN A 205 -3.35 5.80 -16.82
CA GLN A 205 -3.19 6.08 -18.25
C GLN A 205 -3.87 7.40 -18.65
N ALA A 206 -5.04 7.70 -18.10
CA ALA A 206 -5.75 8.96 -18.37
C ALA A 206 -5.04 10.19 -17.78
N VAL A 207 -4.23 10.04 -16.73
CA VAL A 207 -3.42 11.13 -16.15
C VAL A 207 -2.14 11.36 -16.96
N ALA A 208 -1.62 10.34 -17.62
CA ALA A 208 -0.38 10.41 -18.41
C ALA A 208 -0.60 10.91 -19.86
N ALA A 209 -1.85 10.98 -20.34
CA ALA A 209 -2.25 11.46 -21.65
C ALA A 209 -2.60 12.95 -21.65
#